data_d9425416e2c99b7962d3f3b396359097
#
_entry.id   d9425416e2c99b7962d3f3b396359097
#
_cell.length_a   1.000
_cell.length_b   1.000
_cell.length_c   1.000
_cell.angle_alpha   90.00
_cell.angle_beta   90.00
_cell.angle_gamma   90.00
#
_symmetry.space_group_name_H-M   'P 1'
#
loop_
_entity.id
_entity.type
_entity.pdbx_description
1 polymer ?
#
loop_
_entity_poly.entity_id
_entity_poly.type
_entity_poly.pdbx_seq_one_letter_code
_entity_poly.pdbx_strand_id
1 'polypeptide(L)'
;MPLNWTISSVNSAQALRWIEILFAVSLVIQTVEYLRMSHATSTQGLWAWPIQRLDIPTAWVRRFLDICFQPFCHQMHLWMRCVSAGILIFIGGSFALIAFLFIGNLLILIRWRGAFNGGSDFLTLVVLTGLLIAYGVGSGVDADLGARAGLWYVCIQSVTSYFMSGTVKLLRPEWRSGRAMIIFLNAAIYGPLPPRHWLSQRFWAVIGSWAFILWECAFPF
;
A
#
# COMPACT_ATOMS: atom_id res chain seq x y z
N MET A 1 -29.23 20.35 29.12
CA MET A 1 -27.74 20.28 29.24
C MET A 1 -27.20 19.93 27.87
N PRO A 2 -26.53 20.83 27.18
CA PRO A 2 -25.85 20.48 25.93
C PRO A 2 -24.63 19.63 26.27
N LEU A 3 -24.57 18.41 25.73
CA LEU A 3 -23.38 17.57 25.76
C LEU A 3 -22.27 18.28 24.95
N ASN A 4 -21.41 18.99 25.66
CA ASN A 4 -20.17 19.51 25.08
C ASN A 4 -19.25 18.32 24.79
N TRP A 5 -19.34 17.75 23.58
CA TRP A 5 -18.31 16.93 23.02
C TRP A 5 -17.14 17.84 22.65
N THR A 6 -16.31 18.21 23.63
CA THR A 6 -14.97 18.66 23.32
C THR A 6 -14.19 17.45 22.81
N ILE A 7 -14.35 17.15 21.52
CA ILE A 7 -13.33 16.43 20.79
C ILE A 7 -12.10 17.33 20.94
N SER A 8 -11.15 16.94 21.80
CA SER A 8 -9.85 17.57 21.84
C SER A 8 -9.36 17.59 20.40
N SER A 9 -9.26 18.78 19.81
CA SER A 9 -8.87 18.96 18.41
C SER A 9 -7.50 18.31 18.25
N VAL A 10 -7.47 17.11 17.67
CA VAL A 10 -6.21 16.48 17.30
C VAL A 10 -5.54 17.45 16.35
N ASN A 11 -4.42 18.01 16.75
CA ASN A 11 -3.66 18.94 15.93
C ASN A 11 -3.26 18.21 14.64
N SER A 12 -3.48 18.82 13.48
CA SER A 12 -3.14 18.27 12.16
C SER A 12 -1.70 17.76 12.09
N ALA A 13 -0.77 18.44 12.74
CA ALA A 13 0.62 18.00 12.85
C ALA A 13 0.77 16.69 13.64
N GLN A 14 0.01 16.49 14.72
CA GLN A 14 0.02 15.23 15.46
C GLN A 14 -0.60 14.08 14.65
N ALA A 15 -1.71 14.35 13.96
CA ALA A 15 -2.34 13.37 13.07
C ALA A 15 -1.39 12.94 11.94
N LEU A 16 -0.72 13.91 11.30
CA LEU A 16 0.28 13.63 10.28
C LEU A 16 1.41 12.76 10.84
N ARG A 17 1.89 13.08 12.05
CA ARG A 17 2.94 12.33 12.72
C ARG A 17 2.56 10.87 13.01
N TRP A 18 1.33 10.63 13.45
CA TRP A 18 0.83 9.26 13.64
C TRP A 18 0.76 8.48 12.32
N ILE A 19 0.31 9.13 11.23
CA ILE A 19 0.30 8.51 9.91
C ILE A 19 1.72 8.14 9.48
N GLU A 20 2.71 9.01 9.67
CA GLU A 20 4.11 8.73 9.36
C GLU A 20 4.62 7.49 10.09
N ILE A 21 4.40 7.41 11.41
CA ILE A 21 4.87 6.29 12.23
C ILE A 21 4.22 4.98 11.79
N LEU A 22 2.89 4.94 11.69
CA LEU A 22 2.16 3.74 11.28
C LEU A 22 2.52 3.30 9.86
N PHE A 23 2.67 4.28 8.97
CA PHE A 23 3.09 4.05 7.61
C PHE A 23 4.51 3.51 7.52
N ALA A 24 5.45 4.06 8.29
CA ALA A 24 6.83 3.59 8.34
C ALA A 24 6.94 2.15 8.85
N VAL A 25 6.13 1.76 9.85
CA VAL A 25 6.03 0.37 10.30
C VAL A 25 5.55 -0.54 9.16
N SER A 26 4.51 -0.12 8.42
CA SER A 26 4.04 -0.84 7.23
C SER A 26 5.12 -0.98 6.16
N LEU A 27 5.90 0.09 5.91
CA LEU A 27 7.04 0.06 4.97
C LEU A 27 8.10 -0.95 5.37
N VAL A 28 8.43 -1.06 6.66
CA VAL A 28 9.39 -2.06 7.17
C VAL A 28 8.87 -3.46 6.91
N ILE A 29 7.60 -3.75 7.27
CA ILE A 29 6.99 -5.07 7.06
C ILE A 29 7.03 -5.45 5.57
N GLN A 30 6.54 -4.58 4.68
CA GLN A 30 6.56 -4.79 3.24
C GLN A 30 7.99 -5.01 2.71
N THR A 31 8.95 -4.24 3.20
CA THR A 31 10.33 -4.36 2.72
C THR A 31 10.97 -5.68 3.15
N VAL A 32 10.68 -6.16 4.37
CA VAL A 32 11.09 -7.50 4.82
C VAL A 32 10.49 -8.60 3.95
N GLU A 33 9.23 -8.47 3.54
CA GLU A 33 8.57 -9.39 2.61
C GLU A 33 9.31 -9.42 1.26
N TYR A 34 9.59 -8.26 0.66
CA TYR A 34 10.35 -8.17 -0.60
C TYR A 34 11.76 -8.74 -0.48
N LEU A 35 12.45 -8.50 0.63
CA LEU A 35 13.78 -9.08 0.88
C LEU A 35 13.74 -10.62 0.96
N ARG A 36 12.73 -11.18 1.64
CA ARG A 36 12.52 -12.63 1.73
C ARG A 36 12.20 -13.26 0.37
N MET A 37 11.53 -12.53 -0.51
CA MET A 37 11.17 -12.97 -1.84
C MET A 37 12.22 -12.61 -2.92
N SER A 38 13.43 -12.25 -2.54
CA SER A 38 14.51 -11.85 -3.47
C SER A 38 14.80 -12.91 -4.55
N HIS A 39 14.60 -14.20 -4.26
CA HIS A 39 14.75 -15.27 -5.24
C HIS A 39 13.77 -15.15 -6.43
N ALA A 40 12.56 -14.63 -6.20
CA ALA A 40 11.58 -14.43 -7.26
C ALA A 40 12.01 -13.36 -8.29
N THR A 41 12.83 -12.41 -7.87
CA THR A 41 13.39 -11.34 -8.72
C THR A 41 14.80 -11.64 -9.26
N SER A 42 15.36 -12.81 -8.93
CA SER A 42 16.65 -13.28 -9.45
C SER A 42 16.58 -13.52 -10.98
N THR A 43 17.74 -13.76 -11.59
CA THR A 43 17.83 -14.02 -13.04
C THR A 43 17.08 -15.27 -13.50
N GLN A 44 16.85 -16.22 -12.59
CA GLN A 44 16.09 -17.46 -12.84
C GLN A 44 14.69 -17.42 -12.19
N GLY A 45 14.33 -16.33 -11.54
CA GLY A 45 13.06 -16.18 -10.86
C GLY A 45 11.91 -15.84 -11.81
N LEU A 46 10.69 -16.01 -11.32
CA LEU A 46 9.45 -15.69 -12.04
C LEU A 46 9.40 -14.24 -12.56
N TRP A 47 9.99 -13.32 -11.79
CA TRP A 47 10.06 -11.89 -12.09
C TRP A 47 11.47 -11.47 -12.55
N ALA A 48 12.11 -12.32 -13.39
CA ALA A 48 13.44 -12.03 -13.93
C ALA A 48 13.43 -10.75 -14.79
N TRP A 49 14.31 -9.79 -14.49
CA TRP A 49 14.37 -8.51 -15.21
C TRP A 49 14.65 -8.65 -16.72
N PRO A 50 15.50 -9.57 -17.19
CA PRO A 50 15.73 -9.76 -18.62
C PRO A 50 14.46 -10.03 -19.43
N ILE A 51 13.43 -10.62 -18.81
CA ILE A 51 12.14 -10.86 -19.44
C ILE A 51 11.26 -9.61 -19.35
N GLN A 52 11.14 -9.04 -18.15
CA GLN A 52 10.27 -7.86 -17.91
C GLN A 52 10.68 -6.63 -18.71
N ARG A 53 11.99 -6.45 -18.95
CA ARG A 53 12.52 -5.31 -19.70
C ARG A 53 12.01 -5.24 -21.13
N LEU A 54 11.55 -6.35 -21.70
CA LEU A 54 11.04 -6.40 -23.07
C LEU A 54 9.72 -5.64 -23.22
N ASP A 55 8.96 -5.50 -22.14
CA ASP A 55 7.69 -4.78 -22.15
C ASP A 55 7.87 -3.24 -22.02
N ILE A 56 9.11 -2.77 -21.82
CA ILE A 56 9.41 -1.34 -21.75
C ILE A 56 9.76 -0.82 -23.15
N PRO A 57 8.87 -0.08 -23.82
CA PRO A 57 9.10 0.34 -25.21
C PRO A 57 10.21 1.38 -25.34
N THR A 58 10.34 2.28 -24.35
CA THR A 58 11.22 3.44 -24.40
C THR A 58 12.67 3.09 -24.01
N ALA A 59 13.60 3.26 -24.93
CA ALA A 59 14.99 2.82 -24.75
C ALA A 59 15.74 3.49 -23.58
N TRP A 60 15.51 4.80 -23.35
CA TRP A 60 16.18 5.50 -22.24
C TRP A 60 15.62 5.08 -20.87
N VAL A 61 14.30 4.84 -20.77
CA VAL A 61 13.68 4.30 -19.56
C VAL A 61 14.24 2.91 -19.26
N ARG A 62 14.35 2.06 -20.29
CA ARG A 62 14.89 0.71 -20.16
C ARG A 62 16.32 0.73 -19.64
N ARG A 63 17.19 1.60 -20.18
CA ARG A 63 18.58 1.75 -19.70
C ARG A 63 18.65 2.19 -18.24
N PHE A 64 17.82 3.14 -17.84
CA PHE A 64 17.72 3.58 -16.45
C PHE A 64 17.29 2.43 -15.53
N LEU A 65 16.24 1.71 -15.89
CA LEU A 65 15.74 0.58 -15.10
C LEU A 65 16.71 -0.62 -15.13
N ASP A 66 17.51 -0.81 -16.19
CA ASP A 66 18.57 -1.81 -16.24
C ASP A 66 19.59 -1.62 -15.09
N ILE A 67 19.86 -0.38 -14.71
CA ILE A 67 20.74 -0.05 -13.58
C ILE A 67 20.01 -0.28 -12.25
N CYS A 68 18.81 0.28 -12.12
CA CYS A 68 18.04 0.20 -10.86
C CYS A 68 17.69 -1.24 -10.47
N PHE A 69 17.49 -2.13 -11.45
CA PHE A 69 17.05 -3.50 -11.21
C PHE A 69 18.19 -4.54 -11.28
N GLN A 70 19.44 -4.10 -11.35
CA GLN A 70 20.55 -4.99 -11.04
C GLN A 70 20.36 -5.56 -9.62
N PRO A 71 20.66 -6.84 -9.38
CA PRO A 71 20.40 -7.48 -8.09
C PRO A 71 20.96 -6.70 -6.90
N PHE A 72 22.17 -6.20 -7.02
CA PHE A 72 22.82 -5.39 -5.97
C PHE A 72 22.09 -4.06 -5.75
N CYS A 73 21.80 -3.30 -6.81
CA CYS A 73 21.13 -1.99 -6.71
C CYS A 73 19.73 -2.13 -6.16
N HIS A 74 18.99 -3.15 -6.60
CA HIS A 74 17.64 -3.43 -6.09
C HIS A 74 17.65 -3.78 -4.60
N GLN A 75 18.59 -4.63 -4.17
CA GLN A 75 18.70 -5.01 -2.77
C GLN A 75 19.15 -3.83 -1.90
N MET A 76 20.11 -3.03 -2.37
CA MET A 76 20.52 -1.81 -1.69
C MET A 76 19.36 -0.82 -1.55
N HIS A 77 18.56 -0.65 -2.59
CA HIS A 77 17.33 0.18 -2.53
C HIS A 77 16.36 -0.30 -1.44
N LEU A 78 16.12 -1.62 -1.31
CA LEU A 78 15.27 -2.16 -0.25
C LEU A 78 15.83 -1.88 1.16
N TRP A 79 17.15 -2.00 1.35
CA TRP A 79 17.78 -1.64 2.62
C TRP A 79 17.70 -0.14 2.91
N MET A 80 17.92 0.71 1.91
CA MET A 80 17.74 2.16 2.06
C MET A 80 16.31 2.52 2.41
N ARG A 81 15.32 1.80 1.87
CA ARG A 81 13.92 1.96 2.24
C ARG A 81 13.66 1.64 3.72
N CYS A 82 14.26 0.57 4.26
CA CYS A 82 14.20 0.27 5.70
C CYS A 82 14.82 1.37 6.57
N VAL A 83 16.01 1.85 6.19
CA VAL A 83 16.68 2.96 6.90
C VAL A 83 15.82 4.22 6.86
N SER A 84 15.26 4.56 5.69
CA SER A 84 14.37 5.71 5.52
C SER A 84 13.09 5.58 6.37
N ALA A 85 12.52 4.38 6.48
CA ALA A 85 11.39 4.13 7.38
C ALA A 85 11.79 4.32 8.85
N GLY A 86 12.99 3.91 9.25
CA GLY A 86 13.55 4.19 10.58
C GLY A 86 13.69 5.70 10.83
N ILE A 87 14.24 6.45 9.89
CA ILE A 87 14.33 7.92 9.98
C ILE A 87 12.93 8.52 10.15
N LEU A 88 11.95 8.06 9.37
CA LEU A 88 10.56 8.52 9.46
C LEU A 88 9.94 8.25 10.84
N ILE A 89 10.25 7.11 11.48
CA ILE A 89 9.77 6.78 12.83
C ILE A 89 10.38 7.71 13.90
N PHE A 90 11.70 7.90 13.89
CA PHE A 90 12.39 8.53 15.01
C PHE A 90 12.56 10.05 14.86
N ILE A 91 12.75 10.52 13.64
CA ILE A 91 13.06 11.93 13.34
C ILE A 91 11.85 12.66 12.77
N GLY A 92 11.10 12.00 11.88
CA GLY A 92 9.99 12.57 11.11
C GLY A 92 10.31 12.71 9.63
N GLY A 93 9.29 13.13 8.86
CA GLY A 93 9.40 13.32 7.44
C GLY A 93 10.10 14.62 7.04
N SER A 94 10.59 14.61 5.81
CA SER A 94 10.99 15.80 5.07
C SER A 94 10.60 15.58 3.61
N PHE A 95 10.45 16.66 2.84
CA PHE A 95 10.10 16.54 1.42
C PHE A 95 11.06 15.62 0.67
N ALA A 96 12.38 15.75 0.89
CA ALA A 96 13.39 14.94 0.22
C ALA A 96 13.28 13.45 0.59
N LEU A 97 13.06 13.13 1.88
CA LEU A 97 12.90 11.75 2.36
C LEU A 97 11.64 11.11 1.75
N ILE A 98 10.53 11.83 1.76
CA ILE A 98 9.26 11.33 1.20
C ILE A 98 9.35 11.19 -0.32
N ALA A 99 9.98 12.12 -1.03
CA ALA A 99 10.22 12.02 -2.47
C ALA A 99 11.08 10.79 -2.82
N PHE A 100 12.12 10.52 -2.03
CA PHE A 100 12.93 9.32 -2.19
C PHE A 100 12.11 8.04 -2.00
N LEU A 101 11.30 7.96 -0.94
CA LEU A 101 10.41 6.83 -0.68
C LEU A 101 9.35 6.68 -1.77
N PHE A 102 8.80 7.78 -2.27
CA PHE A 102 7.82 7.78 -3.36
C PHE A 102 8.41 7.22 -4.66
N ILE A 103 9.55 7.75 -5.10
CA ILE A 103 10.24 7.25 -6.31
C ILE A 103 10.64 5.79 -6.14
N GLY A 104 11.17 5.43 -4.98
CA GLY A 104 11.49 4.05 -4.65
C GLY A 104 10.28 3.12 -4.69
N ASN A 105 9.12 3.57 -4.21
CA ASN A 105 7.89 2.80 -4.30
C ASN A 105 7.43 2.61 -5.76
N LEU A 106 7.57 3.62 -6.61
CA LEU A 106 7.29 3.48 -8.05
C LEU A 106 8.19 2.42 -8.70
N LEU A 107 9.48 2.38 -8.34
CA LEU A 107 10.38 1.33 -8.81
C LEU A 107 9.94 -0.07 -8.37
N ILE A 108 9.47 -0.22 -7.11
CA ILE A 108 8.92 -1.49 -6.62
C ILE A 108 7.67 -1.87 -7.41
N LEU A 109 6.73 -0.96 -7.63
CA LEU A 109 5.52 -1.20 -8.41
C LEU A 109 5.85 -1.67 -9.84
N ILE A 110 6.82 -1.05 -10.50
CA ILE A 110 7.29 -1.46 -11.82
C ILE A 110 7.92 -2.86 -11.77
N ARG A 111 8.75 -3.11 -10.76
CA ARG A 111 9.49 -4.37 -10.61
C ARG A 111 8.59 -5.56 -10.34
N TRP A 112 7.55 -5.37 -9.52
CA TRP A 112 6.60 -6.40 -9.11
C TRP A 112 5.27 -6.35 -9.87
N ARG A 113 5.05 -5.31 -10.72
CA ARG A 113 3.84 -5.11 -11.52
C ARG A 113 2.54 -5.12 -10.70
N GLY A 114 2.61 -4.77 -9.42
CA GLY A 114 1.49 -4.86 -8.49
C GLY A 114 0.98 -6.29 -8.26
N ALA A 115 1.73 -7.31 -8.66
CA ALA A 115 1.27 -8.70 -8.64
C ALA A 115 1.37 -9.35 -7.26
N PHE A 116 2.27 -8.85 -6.39
CA PHE A 116 2.51 -9.45 -5.09
C PHE A 116 1.55 -8.91 -4.01
N ASN A 117 1.56 -7.61 -3.79
CA ASN A 117 0.75 -6.95 -2.76
C ASN A 117 -0.13 -5.83 -3.34
N GLY A 118 -0.77 -6.07 -4.48
CA GLY A 118 -1.41 -5.05 -5.29
C GLY A 118 -2.20 -3.98 -4.52
N GLY A 119 -3.08 -4.37 -3.60
CA GLY A 119 -3.88 -3.43 -2.80
C GLY A 119 -3.03 -2.62 -1.82
N SER A 120 -2.13 -3.25 -1.06
CA SER A 120 -1.27 -2.57 -0.09
C SER A 120 -0.22 -1.70 -0.76
N ASP A 121 0.32 -2.12 -1.90
CA ASP A 121 1.29 -1.33 -2.66
C ASP A 121 0.67 -0.04 -3.22
N PHE A 122 -0.56 -0.11 -3.72
CA PHE A 122 -1.29 1.08 -4.16
C PHE A 122 -1.69 1.98 -2.99
N LEU A 123 -2.09 1.44 -1.84
CA LEU A 123 -2.36 2.24 -0.66
C LEU A 123 -1.09 2.93 -0.14
N THR A 124 0.06 2.25 -0.21
CA THR A 124 1.39 2.85 0.05
C THR A 124 1.64 4.07 -0.84
N LEU A 125 1.30 3.98 -2.14
CA LEU A 125 1.41 5.11 -3.06
C LEU A 125 0.48 6.27 -2.68
N VAL A 126 -0.74 5.97 -2.24
CA VAL A 126 -1.70 6.98 -1.75
C VAL A 126 -1.13 7.73 -0.55
N VAL A 127 -0.62 7.01 0.46
CA VAL A 127 -0.04 7.65 1.65
C VAL A 127 1.19 8.47 1.29
N LEU A 128 2.11 7.94 0.47
CA LEU A 128 3.28 8.69 0.01
C LEU A 128 2.92 9.95 -0.77
N THR A 129 1.88 9.91 -1.60
CA THR A 129 1.38 11.10 -2.31
C THR A 129 0.82 12.13 -1.32
N GLY A 130 0.04 11.70 -0.33
CA GLY A 130 -0.46 12.58 0.73
C GLY A 130 0.66 13.23 1.53
N LEU A 131 1.70 12.47 1.89
CA LEU A 131 2.89 13.00 2.57
C LEU A 131 3.69 13.97 1.68
N LEU A 132 3.81 13.70 0.37
CA LEU A 132 4.42 14.65 -0.59
C LEU A 132 3.65 15.96 -0.64
N ILE A 133 2.33 15.92 -0.65
CA ILE A 133 1.48 17.12 -0.60
C ILE A 133 1.72 17.85 0.72
N ALA A 134 1.69 17.12 1.86
CA ALA A 134 1.89 17.71 3.18
C ALA A 134 3.21 18.47 3.27
N TYR A 135 4.30 17.85 2.89
CA TYR A 135 5.63 18.45 2.96
C TYR A 135 5.91 19.45 1.84
N GLY A 136 5.37 19.25 0.64
CA GLY A 136 5.52 20.17 -0.47
C GLY A 136 4.80 21.51 -0.22
N VAL A 137 3.53 21.46 0.18
CA VAL A 137 2.77 22.66 0.55
C VAL A 137 3.33 23.27 1.85
N GLY A 138 3.66 22.42 2.82
CA GLY A 138 4.18 22.87 4.12
C GLY A 138 5.50 23.63 4.04
N SER A 139 6.38 23.26 3.10
CA SER A 139 7.65 23.97 2.89
C SER A 139 7.52 25.25 2.07
N GLY A 140 6.48 25.36 1.24
CA GLY A 140 6.30 26.52 0.35
C GLY A 140 5.30 27.56 0.83
N VAL A 141 4.33 27.18 1.66
CA VAL A 141 3.22 28.07 2.07
C VAL A 141 3.05 28.10 3.58
N ASP A 142 2.53 27.00 4.15
CA ASP A 142 2.20 26.88 5.56
C ASP A 142 2.17 25.42 6.01
N ALA A 143 2.81 25.10 7.14
CA ALA A 143 2.96 23.72 7.61
C ALA A 143 1.61 23.08 8.00
N ASP A 144 0.70 23.84 8.62
CA ASP A 144 -0.61 23.33 9.04
C ASP A 144 -1.53 23.11 7.82
N LEU A 145 -1.49 24.04 6.86
CA LEU A 145 -2.20 23.87 5.58
C LEU A 145 -1.67 22.63 4.84
N GLY A 146 -0.36 22.45 4.78
CA GLY A 146 0.26 21.28 4.16
C GLY A 146 -0.19 19.98 4.83
N ALA A 147 -0.12 19.92 6.16
CA ALA A 147 -0.57 18.74 6.91
C ALA A 147 -2.04 18.43 6.65
N ARG A 148 -2.92 19.42 6.70
CA ARG A 148 -4.36 19.25 6.40
C ARG A 148 -4.60 18.76 4.96
N ALA A 149 -3.94 19.38 3.98
CA ALA A 149 -4.09 18.99 2.58
C ALA A 149 -3.67 17.53 2.33
N GLY A 150 -2.53 17.10 2.88
CA GLY A 150 -2.05 15.73 2.80
C GLY A 150 -2.98 14.73 3.49
N LEU A 151 -3.46 15.05 4.70
CA LEU A 151 -4.41 14.22 5.45
C LEU A 151 -5.74 14.07 4.71
N TRP A 152 -6.29 15.15 4.17
CA TRP A 152 -7.51 15.11 3.36
C TRP A 152 -7.33 14.27 2.10
N TYR A 153 -6.20 14.37 1.42
CA TYR A 153 -5.91 13.53 0.26
C TYR A 153 -5.94 12.05 0.64
N VAL A 154 -5.24 11.64 1.70
CA VAL A 154 -5.22 10.24 2.16
C VAL A 154 -6.61 9.77 2.56
N CYS A 155 -7.36 10.60 3.30
CA CYS A 155 -8.72 10.29 3.73
C CYS A 155 -9.64 10.06 2.52
N ILE A 156 -9.73 11.01 1.59
CA ILE A 156 -10.61 10.93 0.41
C ILE A 156 -10.25 9.71 -0.43
N GLN A 157 -8.96 9.48 -0.71
CA GLN A 157 -8.51 8.34 -1.50
C GLN A 157 -8.82 7.00 -0.83
N SER A 158 -8.59 6.89 0.49
CA SER A 158 -8.87 5.67 1.22
C SER A 158 -10.37 5.38 1.27
N VAL A 159 -11.19 6.38 1.63
CA VAL A 159 -12.65 6.25 1.68
C VAL A 159 -13.21 5.85 0.33
N THR A 160 -12.80 6.54 -0.73
CA THR A 160 -13.25 6.25 -2.10
C THR A 160 -12.84 4.84 -2.53
N SER A 161 -11.59 4.44 -2.25
CA SER A 161 -11.08 3.11 -2.63
C SER A 161 -11.85 1.98 -1.95
N TYR A 162 -12.09 2.08 -0.64
CA TYR A 162 -12.86 1.07 0.09
C TYR A 162 -14.32 1.04 -0.35
N PHE A 163 -14.97 2.19 -0.50
CA PHE A 163 -16.35 2.27 -0.96
C PHE A 163 -16.53 1.67 -2.37
N MET A 164 -15.64 2.01 -3.30
CA MET A 164 -15.67 1.44 -4.64
C MET A 164 -15.43 -0.07 -4.62
N SER A 165 -14.49 -0.55 -3.81
CA SER A 165 -14.23 -1.98 -3.61
C SER A 165 -15.47 -2.70 -3.09
N GLY A 166 -16.14 -2.17 -2.07
CA GLY A 166 -17.37 -2.71 -1.51
C GLY A 166 -18.50 -2.72 -2.52
N THR A 167 -18.68 -1.62 -3.26
CA THR A 167 -19.72 -1.51 -4.31
C THR A 167 -19.49 -2.55 -5.42
N VAL A 168 -18.27 -2.70 -5.91
CA VAL A 168 -17.95 -3.72 -6.92
C VAL A 168 -18.26 -5.14 -6.40
N LYS A 169 -17.89 -5.45 -5.15
CA LYS A 169 -18.19 -6.74 -4.52
C LYS A 169 -19.70 -6.95 -4.37
N LEU A 170 -20.43 -5.90 -3.96
CA LEU A 170 -21.90 -5.94 -3.82
C LEU A 170 -22.58 -6.24 -5.16
N LEU A 171 -22.09 -5.72 -6.26
CA LEU A 171 -22.64 -5.93 -7.60
C LEU A 171 -22.30 -7.32 -8.17
N ARG A 172 -21.26 -7.99 -7.67
CA ARG A 172 -20.80 -9.29 -8.19
C ARG A 172 -21.45 -10.46 -7.46
N PRO A 173 -22.19 -11.35 -8.19
CA PRO A 173 -22.87 -12.50 -7.58
C PRO A 173 -21.89 -13.50 -6.94
N GLU A 174 -20.66 -13.60 -7.44
CA GLU A 174 -19.63 -14.46 -6.89
C GLU A 174 -19.23 -14.06 -5.46
N TRP A 175 -19.21 -12.76 -5.16
CA TRP A 175 -18.97 -12.26 -3.81
C TRP A 175 -20.20 -12.49 -2.91
N ARG A 176 -21.40 -12.15 -3.36
CA ARG A 176 -22.64 -12.32 -2.57
C ARG A 176 -22.91 -13.79 -2.23
N SER A 177 -22.52 -14.73 -3.09
CA SER A 177 -22.65 -16.17 -2.86
C SER A 177 -21.53 -16.79 -2.03
N GLY A 178 -20.49 -16.03 -1.66
CA GLY A 178 -19.31 -16.50 -0.96
C GLY A 178 -18.32 -17.27 -1.83
N ARG A 179 -18.61 -17.48 -3.13
CA ARG A 179 -17.72 -18.23 -4.04
C ARG A 179 -16.37 -17.54 -4.22
N ALA A 180 -16.38 -16.21 -4.39
CA ALA A 180 -15.15 -15.44 -4.51
C ALA A 180 -14.26 -15.56 -3.26
N MET A 181 -14.88 -15.55 -2.07
CA MET A 181 -14.17 -15.74 -0.80
C MET A 181 -13.49 -17.12 -0.73
N ILE A 182 -14.18 -18.18 -1.12
CA ILE A 182 -13.60 -19.54 -1.14
C ILE A 182 -12.40 -19.60 -2.10
N ILE A 183 -12.52 -19.01 -3.29
CA ILE A 183 -11.42 -18.97 -4.26
C ILE A 183 -10.24 -18.19 -3.69
N PHE A 184 -10.49 -17.05 -3.06
CA PHE A 184 -9.46 -16.22 -2.46
C PHE A 184 -8.71 -16.95 -1.33
N LEU A 185 -9.44 -17.59 -0.42
CA LEU A 185 -8.86 -18.34 0.72
C LEU A 185 -8.07 -19.58 0.28
N ASN A 186 -8.34 -20.12 -0.91
CA ASN A 186 -7.61 -21.26 -1.47
C ASN A 186 -6.58 -20.85 -2.53
N ALA A 187 -6.34 -19.56 -2.72
CA ALA A 187 -5.34 -19.10 -3.68
C ALA A 187 -3.94 -19.55 -3.26
N ALA A 188 -3.17 -20.08 -4.21
CA ALA A 188 -1.83 -20.61 -3.95
C ALA A 188 -0.85 -19.58 -3.36
N ILE A 189 -1.07 -18.31 -3.62
CA ILE A 189 -0.24 -17.19 -3.11
C ILE A 189 -0.32 -17.05 -1.59
N TYR A 190 -1.47 -17.38 -0.99
CA TYR A 190 -1.68 -17.33 0.46
C TYR A 190 -1.55 -18.70 1.13
N GLY A 191 -1.39 -19.76 0.33
CA GLY A 191 -1.44 -21.16 0.75
C GLY A 191 -2.89 -21.64 0.87
N PRO A 192 -3.22 -22.78 0.26
CA PRO A 192 -4.57 -23.34 0.34
C PRO A 192 -4.88 -23.72 1.78
N LEU A 193 -6.13 -23.50 2.18
CA LEU A 193 -6.59 -23.94 3.51
C LEU A 193 -6.49 -25.48 3.63
N PRO A 194 -6.21 -26.01 4.83
CA PRO A 194 -6.25 -27.44 5.05
C PRO A 194 -7.59 -28.03 4.64
N PRO A 195 -7.60 -29.29 4.15
CA PRO A 195 -8.84 -29.98 3.81
C PRO A 195 -9.81 -29.98 5.01
N ARG A 196 -11.07 -29.63 4.77
CA ARG A 196 -12.13 -29.51 5.78
C ARG A 196 -11.98 -28.34 6.76
N HIS A 197 -11.17 -27.33 6.44
CA HIS A 197 -11.12 -26.13 7.30
C HIS A 197 -12.51 -25.45 7.34
N TRP A 198 -12.92 -24.97 8.50
CA TRP A 198 -14.27 -24.38 8.71
C TRP A 198 -14.52 -23.16 7.81
N LEU A 199 -13.49 -22.34 7.52
CA LEU A 199 -13.59 -21.21 6.60
C LEU A 199 -13.85 -21.62 5.14
N SER A 200 -13.58 -22.86 4.75
CA SER A 200 -13.90 -23.38 3.41
C SER A 200 -15.35 -23.78 3.27
N GLN A 201 -16.13 -23.84 4.38
CA GLN A 201 -17.54 -24.13 4.34
C GLN A 201 -18.30 -22.93 3.76
N ARG A 202 -19.24 -23.21 2.86
CA ARG A 202 -20.02 -22.17 2.16
C ARG A 202 -20.69 -21.17 3.10
N PHE A 203 -21.19 -21.63 4.23
CA PHE A 203 -21.85 -20.78 5.23
C PHE A 203 -20.91 -19.68 5.74
N TRP A 204 -19.72 -20.04 6.21
CA TRP A 204 -18.71 -19.09 6.70
C TRP A 204 -18.14 -18.19 5.61
N ALA A 205 -17.99 -18.74 4.40
CA ALA A 205 -17.55 -17.94 3.27
C ALA A 205 -18.57 -16.86 2.87
N VAL A 206 -19.87 -17.18 2.94
CA VAL A 206 -20.93 -16.17 2.71
C VAL A 206 -20.91 -15.11 3.79
N ILE A 207 -20.86 -15.50 5.09
CA ILE A 207 -20.79 -14.54 6.20
C ILE A 207 -19.57 -13.63 6.05
N GLY A 208 -18.38 -14.19 5.83
CA GLY A 208 -17.16 -13.42 5.64
C GLY A 208 -17.25 -12.47 4.44
N SER A 209 -17.78 -12.95 3.32
CA SER A 209 -17.99 -12.12 2.14
C SER A 209 -18.90 -10.92 2.40
N TRP A 210 -20.04 -11.13 3.06
CA TRP A 210 -20.96 -10.06 3.42
C TRP A 210 -20.37 -9.13 4.50
N ALA A 211 -19.59 -9.65 5.44
CA ALA A 211 -18.88 -8.80 6.41
C ALA A 211 -17.94 -7.81 5.71
N PHE A 212 -17.17 -8.27 4.71
CA PHE A 212 -16.32 -7.39 3.91
C PHE A 212 -17.13 -6.39 3.08
N ILE A 213 -18.20 -6.83 2.40
CA ILE A 213 -19.05 -5.95 1.60
C ILE A 213 -19.63 -4.84 2.47
N LEU A 214 -20.24 -5.20 3.60
CA LEU A 214 -20.87 -4.23 4.50
C LEU A 214 -19.84 -3.27 5.12
N TRP A 215 -18.70 -3.80 5.58
CA TRP A 215 -17.61 -2.98 6.10
C TRP A 215 -17.13 -1.96 5.08
N GLU A 216 -16.81 -2.40 3.85
CA GLU A 216 -16.29 -1.52 2.82
C GLU A 216 -17.33 -0.50 2.32
N CYS A 217 -18.60 -0.90 2.19
CA CYS A 217 -19.69 0.02 1.82
C CYS A 217 -20.03 1.03 2.93
N ALA A 218 -19.87 0.64 4.21
CA ALA A 218 -20.14 1.51 5.35
C ALA A 218 -18.97 2.44 5.70
N PHE A 219 -17.77 2.21 5.12
CA PHE A 219 -16.55 2.94 5.45
C PHE A 219 -16.66 4.48 5.33
N PRO A 220 -17.45 5.07 4.41
CA PRO A 220 -17.63 6.51 4.33
C PRO A 220 -18.48 7.14 5.44
N PHE A 221 -19.25 6.34 6.21
CA PHE A 221 -20.22 6.77 7.22
C PHE A 221 -19.74 6.44 8.62
#